data_e40e80358891183225bf8ef8c8fa5c76
#
_entry.id   e40e80358891183225bf8ef8c8fa5c76
#
_cell.length_a   1.000
_cell.length_b   1.000
_cell.length_c   1.000
_cell.angle_alpha   90.00
_cell.angle_beta   90.00
_cell.angle_gamma   90.00
#
_symmetry.space_group_name_H-M   'P 1'
#
loop_
_entity.id
_entity.type
_entity.pdbx_description
1 polymer ?
#
loop_
_entity_poly.entity_id
_entity_poly.type
_entity_poly.pdbx_seq_one_letter_code
_entity_poly.pdbx_strand_id
1 'polypeptide(L)'
;MRTCRMLRARVHNNNTVTYGSHMAVHIALGLLFLGGGKFGLANSAEAVAAMICAFYPKFPTHSSDNRYHLQALRHLYVLAVEQRALVLRSSDTGAIATCNVELQYCDTINYRGVRLDMKAPVLLPSLSLLSSVTIADQEHWSTVFRYVVPHKVSF
;
A
#
# COMPACT_ATOMS: atom_id res chain seq x y z
N MET A 1 8.40 6.64 -8.94
CA MET A 1 8.60 7.01 -10.36
C MET A 1 9.13 5.87 -11.24
N ARG A 2 10.17 5.10 -10.84
CA ARG A 2 10.72 3.99 -11.64
C ARG A 2 9.67 2.91 -11.96
N THR A 3 8.95 2.42 -10.95
CA THR A 3 7.89 1.40 -11.12
C THR A 3 6.78 1.86 -12.07
N CYS A 4 6.33 3.11 -11.94
CA CYS A 4 5.33 3.68 -12.82
C CYS A 4 5.79 3.69 -14.29
N ARG A 5 7.03 4.13 -14.55
CA ARG A 5 7.62 4.13 -15.90
C ARG A 5 7.71 2.71 -16.47
N MET A 6 8.13 1.75 -15.64
CA MET A 6 8.25 0.35 -16.04
C MET A 6 6.89 -0.28 -16.40
N LEU A 7 5.86 -0.02 -15.60
CA LEU A 7 4.50 -0.50 -15.87
C LEU A 7 3.94 0.12 -17.17
N ARG A 8 4.12 1.43 -17.37
CA ARG A 8 3.69 2.11 -18.59
C ARG A 8 4.43 1.61 -19.83
N ALA A 9 5.74 1.41 -19.74
CA ALA A 9 6.54 0.90 -20.86
C ALA A 9 6.06 -0.48 -21.35
N ARG A 10 5.62 -1.35 -20.46
CA ARG A 10 5.07 -2.66 -20.82
C ARG A 10 3.80 -2.59 -21.67
N VAL A 11 3.01 -1.53 -21.51
CA VAL A 11 1.78 -1.31 -22.29
C VAL A 11 2.08 -0.77 -23.68
N HIS A 12 3.10 0.09 -23.82
CA HIS A 12 3.37 0.81 -25.07
C HIS A 12 4.29 0.09 -26.04
N ASN A 13 5.14 -0.83 -25.53
CA ASN A 13 6.18 -1.47 -26.36
C ASN A 13 5.80 -2.80 -27.03
N ASN A 14 4.61 -3.32 -26.78
CA ASN A 14 4.18 -4.60 -27.35
C ASN A 14 2.92 -4.44 -28.21
N ASN A 15 3.04 -4.64 -29.50
CA ASN A 15 1.92 -4.69 -30.45
C ASN A 15 0.94 -5.86 -30.19
N THR A 16 1.24 -6.74 -29.23
CA THR A 16 0.45 -7.93 -28.85
C THR A 16 -0.24 -7.79 -27.49
N VAL A 17 -0.32 -6.57 -26.93
CA VAL A 17 -0.93 -6.37 -25.63
C VAL A 17 -2.44 -6.56 -25.70
N THR A 18 -2.93 -7.54 -24.95
CA THR A 18 -4.36 -7.83 -24.86
C THR A 18 -5.09 -6.85 -23.95
N TYR A 19 -6.40 -6.73 -24.11
CA TYR A 19 -7.25 -5.91 -23.24
C TYR A 19 -7.05 -6.22 -21.76
N GLY A 20 -6.94 -7.51 -21.39
CA GLY A 20 -6.68 -7.92 -20.00
C GLY A 20 -5.35 -7.41 -19.45
N SER A 21 -4.31 -7.39 -20.26
CA SER A 21 -2.99 -6.86 -19.87
C SER A 21 -3.04 -5.35 -19.64
N HIS A 22 -3.74 -4.60 -20.51
CA HIS A 22 -3.99 -3.17 -20.33
C HIS A 22 -4.73 -2.90 -19.03
N MET A 23 -5.82 -3.61 -18.78
CA MET A 23 -6.61 -3.50 -17.57
C MET A 23 -5.77 -3.76 -16.32
N ALA A 24 -4.98 -4.84 -16.30
CA ALA A 24 -4.12 -5.20 -15.18
C ALA A 24 -3.09 -4.11 -14.85
N VAL A 25 -2.44 -3.55 -15.88
CA VAL A 25 -1.46 -2.47 -15.71
C VAL A 25 -2.12 -1.19 -15.18
N HIS A 26 -3.28 -0.80 -15.70
CA HIS A 26 -3.99 0.38 -15.21
C HIS A 26 -4.47 0.23 -13.77
N ILE A 27 -4.91 -0.97 -13.36
CA ILE A 27 -5.25 -1.26 -11.98
C ILE A 27 -4.01 -1.17 -11.09
N ALA A 28 -2.90 -1.76 -11.50
CA ALA A 28 -1.65 -1.69 -10.74
C ALA A 28 -1.18 -0.24 -10.56
N LEU A 29 -1.32 0.60 -11.59
CA LEU A 29 -1.03 2.03 -11.50
C LEU A 29 -1.99 2.74 -10.54
N GLY A 30 -3.29 2.43 -10.58
CA GLY A 30 -4.27 2.98 -9.65
C GLY A 30 -3.93 2.65 -8.19
N LEU A 31 -3.57 1.40 -7.91
CA LEU A 31 -3.17 0.96 -6.57
C LEU A 31 -1.85 1.59 -6.11
N LEU A 32 -0.89 1.79 -7.03
CA LEU A 32 0.37 2.47 -6.72
C LEU A 32 0.17 3.92 -6.24
N PHE A 33 -0.83 4.61 -6.80
CA PHE A 33 -1.17 5.99 -6.45
C PHE A 33 -2.37 6.11 -5.51
N LEU A 34 -2.73 5.05 -4.83
CA LEU A 34 -3.87 4.99 -3.93
C LEU A 34 -3.79 6.11 -2.87
N GLY A 35 -4.84 6.95 -2.80
CA GLY A 35 -4.87 8.09 -1.90
C GLY A 35 -3.72 9.07 -2.10
N GLY A 36 -3.25 9.27 -3.34
CA GLY A 36 -2.06 10.08 -3.64
C GLY A 36 -0.76 9.40 -3.21
N GLY A 37 -0.73 8.07 -3.14
CA GLY A 37 0.42 7.29 -2.68
C GLY A 37 0.58 7.24 -1.16
N LYS A 38 -0.45 7.63 -0.41
CA LYS A 38 -0.43 7.63 1.07
C LYS A 38 -1.05 6.37 1.67
N PHE A 39 -1.81 5.62 0.88
CA PHE A 39 -2.48 4.41 1.31
C PHE A 39 -1.77 3.18 0.77
N GLY A 40 -1.94 2.07 1.45
CA GLY A 40 -1.55 0.73 1.02
C GLY A 40 -2.72 -0.23 1.16
N LEU A 41 -2.44 -1.51 0.99
CA LEU A 41 -3.41 -2.58 1.20
C LEU A 41 -3.11 -3.28 2.51
N ALA A 42 -4.14 -3.50 3.33
CA ALA A 42 -4.06 -4.30 4.53
C ALA A 42 -3.87 -5.79 4.20
N ASN A 43 -3.37 -6.55 5.15
CA ASN A 43 -3.11 -7.98 5.02
C ASN A 43 -4.02 -8.85 5.91
N SER A 44 -5.11 -8.29 6.43
CA SER A 44 -6.09 -9.07 7.17
C SER A 44 -6.82 -10.06 6.25
N ALA A 45 -7.44 -11.09 6.81
CA ALA A 45 -8.18 -12.08 6.04
C ALA A 45 -9.33 -11.42 5.23
N GLU A 46 -10.00 -10.46 5.83
CA GLU A 46 -11.09 -9.69 5.20
C GLU A 46 -10.55 -8.84 4.04
N ALA A 47 -9.41 -8.18 4.22
CA ALA A 47 -8.77 -7.39 3.17
C ALA A 47 -8.34 -8.27 1.99
N VAL A 48 -7.75 -9.43 2.28
CA VAL A 48 -7.37 -10.41 1.24
C VAL A 48 -8.60 -10.92 0.49
N ALA A 49 -9.67 -11.28 1.21
CA ALA A 49 -10.93 -11.71 0.59
C ALA A 49 -11.54 -10.61 -0.29
N ALA A 50 -11.56 -9.36 0.19
CA ALA A 50 -12.05 -8.22 -0.58
C ALA A 50 -11.22 -8.00 -1.86
N MET A 51 -9.90 -8.17 -1.81
CA MET A 51 -9.03 -8.04 -2.98
C MET A 51 -9.22 -9.19 -3.97
N ILE A 52 -9.41 -10.42 -3.51
CA ILE A 52 -9.73 -11.56 -4.39
C ILE A 52 -11.04 -11.28 -5.14
N CYS A 53 -12.07 -10.83 -4.44
CA CYS A 53 -13.33 -10.43 -5.07
C CYS A 53 -13.16 -9.26 -6.04
N ALA A 54 -12.42 -8.21 -5.62
CA ALA A 54 -12.18 -7.03 -6.45
C ALA A 54 -11.44 -7.36 -7.74
N PHE A 55 -10.53 -8.32 -7.72
CA PHE A 55 -9.77 -8.73 -8.89
C PHE A 55 -10.42 -9.87 -9.69
N TYR A 56 -11.52 -10.42 -9.21
CA TYR A 56 -12.22 -11.48 -9.95
C TYR A 56 -12.70 -10.94 -11.30
N PRO A 57 -12.15 -11.43 -12.43
CA PRO A 57 -12.44 -10.85 -13.73
C PRO A 57 -13.81 -11.27 -14.23
N LYS A 58 -14.53 -10.35 -14.82
CA LYS A 58 -15.72 -10.58 -15.64
C LYS A 58 -15.35 -10.32 -17.10
N PHE A 59 -15.51 -11.31 -17.93
CA PHE A 59 -15.22 -11.18 -19.35
C PHE A 59 -16.49 -11.00 -20.17
N PRO A 60 -16.43 -10.23 -21.27
CA PRO A 60 -17.54 -10.17 -22.22
C PRO A 60 -17.80 -11.54 -22.84
N THR A 61 -19.04 -11.86 -23.12
CA THR A 61 -19.45 -13.10 -23.75
C THR A 61 -19.22 -13.11 -25.26
N HIS A 62 -19.19 -11.94 -25.87
CA HIS A 62 -18.94 -11.74 -27.32
C HIS A 62 -18.35 -10.35 -27.57
N SER A 63 -17.85 -10.10 -28.78
CA SER A 63 -17.09 -8.89 -29.14
C SER A 63 -17.87 -7.57 -29.01
N SER A 64 -19.20 -7.60 -29.10
CA SER A 64 -20.06 -6.44 -28.93
C SER A 64 -20.64 -6.28 -27.50
N ASP A 65 -20.20 -7.10 -26.56
CA ASP A 65 -20.65 -7.03 -25.17
C ASP A 65 -19.83 -6.00 -24.38
N ASN A 66 -20.43 -4.87 -24.07
CA ASN A 66 -19.79 -3.76 -23.35
C ASN A 66 -20.05 -3.78 -21.83
N ARG A 67 -20.71 -4.81 -21.27
CA ARG A 67 -21.19 -4.80 -19.89
C ARG A 67 -20.08 -4.81 -18.83
N TYR A 68 -18.89 -5.33 -19.14
CA TYR A 68 -17.85 -5.61 -18.14
C TYR A 68 -16.59 -4.76 -18.26
N HIS A 69 -16.64 -3.65 -19.00
CA HIS A 69 -15.48 -2.74 -19.10
C HIS A 69 -15.03 -2.19 -17.74
N LEU A 70 -15.96 -1.91 -16.84
CA LEU A 70 -15.68 -1.34 -15.51
C LEU A 70 -15.53 -2.40 -14.41
N GLN A 71 -15.65 -3.68 -14.70
CA GLN A 71 -15.47 -4.77 -13.74
C GLN A 71 -16.29 -4.57 -12.45
N ALA A 72 -17.46 -5.17 -12.36
CA ALA A 72 -18.51 -4.90 -11.36
C ALA A 72 -18.04 -4.95 -9.88
N LEU A 73 -17.10 -5.85 -9.55
CA LEU A 73 -16.64 -6.03 -8.16
C LEU A 73 -15.40 -5.19 -7.82
N ARG A 74 -14.91 -4.38 -8.76
CA ARG A 74 -13.65 -3.65 -8.57
C ARG A 74 -13.65 -2.73 -7.37
N HIS A 75 -14.78 -2.07 -7.08
CA HIS A 75 -14.93 -1.13 -5.97
C HIS A 75 -14.68 -1.77 -4.59
N LEU A 76 -14.75 -3.08 -4.46
CA LEU A 76 -14.49 -3.79 -3.19
C LEU A 76 -13.04 -3.63 -2.69
N TYR A 77 -12.10 -3.17 -3.54
CA TYR A 77 -10.75 -2.86 -3.09
C TYR A 77 -10.72 -1.86 -1.91
N VAL A 78 -11.72 -1.01 -1.80
CA VAL A 78 -11.83 0.00 -0.73
C VAL A 78 -11.84 -0.65 0.67
N LEU A 79 -12.39 -1.87 0.79
CA LEU A 79 -12.41 -2.63 2.05
C LEU A 79 -11.01 -3.10 2.48
N ALA A 80 -10.05 -3.10 1.57
CA ALA A 80 -8.68 -3.50 1.85
C ALA A 80 -7.73 -2.30 2.01
N VAL A 81 -8.22 -1.07 1.90
CA VAL A 81 -7.39 0.12 1.93
C VAL A 81 -7.01 0.50 3.36
N GLU A 82 -5.74 0.76 3.59
CA GLU A 82 -5.17 1.17 4.86
C GLU A 82 -4.28 2.40 4.68
N GLN A 83 -4.42 3.42 5.51
CA GLN A 83 -3.52 4.57 5.52
C GLN A 83 -2.20 4.19 6.16
N ARG A 84 -1.08 4.31 5.42
CA ARG A 84 0.25 3.91 5.89
C ARG A 84 1.32 4.98 5.70
N ALA A 85 0.99 6.17 5.22
CA ALA A 85 1.96 7.24 5.07
C ALA A 85 2.35 7.83 6.44
N LEU A 86 3.64 7.77 6.76
CA LEU A 86 4.24 8.51 7.86
C LEU A 86 4.73 9.85 7.32
N VAL A 87 4.11 10.92 7.79
CA VAL A 87 4.50 12.30 7.48
C VAL A 87 4.71 13.02 8.80
N LEU A 88 5.94 13.45 9.04
CA LEU A 88 6.31 14.22 10.22
C LEU A 88 6.25 15.71 9.90
N ARG A 89 5.88 16.51 10.88
CA ARG A 89 5.79 17.96 10.75
C ARG A 89 6.50 18.62 11.93
N SER A 90 7.20 19.71 11.62
CA SER A 90 7.76 20.59 12.67
C SER A 90 6.64 21.15 13.54
N SER A 91 6.83 21.12 14.85
CA SER A 91 5.89 21.73 15.81
C SER A 91 5.78 23.25 15.62
N ASP A 92 6.88 23.89 15.25
CA ASP A 92 6.99 25.35 15.21
C ASP A 92 6.44 25.94 13.91
N THR A 93 6.75 25.30 12.79
CA THR A 93 6.42 25.83 11.46
C THR A 93 5.26 25.10 10.78
N GLY A 94 4.90 23.88 11.24
CA GLY A 94 3.95 23.00 10.57
C GLY A 94 4.45 22.43 9.24
N ALA A 95 5.68 22.79 8.83
CA ALA A 95 6.28 22.29 7.58
C ALA A 95 6.59 20.78 7.67
N ILE A 96 6.59 20.13 6.52
CA ILE A 96 6.96 18.71 6.45
C ILE A 96 8.44 18.58 6.79
N ALA A 97 8.74 17.81 7.83
CA ALA A 97 10.10 17.48 8.23
C ALA A 97 10.57 16.20 7.55
N THR A 98 11.84 16.23 7.13
CA THR A 98 12.52 15.07 6.57
C THR A 98 13.51 14.56 7.60
N CYS A 99 13.24 13.39 8.19
CA CYS A 99 14.10 12.83 9.25
C CYS A 99 14.26 11.31 9.10
N ASN A 100 15.30 10.77 9.74
CA ASN A 100 15.55 9.35 9.79
C ASN A 100 14.64 8.71 10.84
N VAL A 101 14.03 7.57 10.48
CA VAL A 101 13.15 6.81 11.36
C VAL A 101 13.58 5.35 11.36
N GLU A 102 13.63 4.76 12.54
CA GLU A 102 13.85 3.33 12.74
C GLU A 102 12.50 2.64 12.94
N LEU A 103 12.21 1.65 12.10
CA LEU A 103 11.03 0.80 12.22
C LEU A 103 11.42 -0.49 12.94
N GLN A 104 10.68 -0.84 13.98
CA GLN A 104 10.84 -2.12 14.65
C GLN A 104 9.62 -3.00 14.36
N TYR A 105 9.89 -4.20 13.88
CA TYR A 105 8.83 -5.17 13.60
C TYR A 105 8.42 -5.93 14.85
N CYS A 106 7.19 -6.43 14.87
CA CYS A 106 6.73 -7.35 15.90
C CYS A 106 7.54 -8.65 15.86
N ASP A 107 7.82 -9.21 17.03
CA ASP A 107 8.49 -10.51 17.15
C ASP A 107 7.56 -11.63 16.65
N THR A 108 7.67 -11.91 15.37
CA THR A 108 7.01 -13.04 14.71
C THR A 108 8.07 -13.99 14.16
N ILE A 109 7.68 -15.20 13.74
CA ILE A 109 8.60 -16.21 13.19
C ILE A 109 9.44 -15.63 12.04
N ASN A 110 8.85 -14.73 11.22
CA ASN A 110 9.49 -14.18 10.04
C ASN A 110 10.24 -12.85 10.28
N TYR A 111 9.97 -12.14 11.39
CA TYR A 111 10.44 -10.76 11.62
C TYR A 111 11.09 -10.57 13.00
N ARG A 112 11.61 -11.63 13.60
CA ARG A 112 12.19 -11.56 14.92
C ARG A 112 13.43 -10.65 14.95
N GLY A 113 13.36 -9.57 15.73
CA GLY A 113 14.44 -8.61 15.90
C GLY A 113 14.77 -7.77 14.66
N VAL A 114 13.90 -7.79 13.64
CA VAL A 114 14.13 -7.00 12.40
C VAL A 114 13.90 -5.53 12.68
N ARG A 115 14.91 -4.72 12.34
CA ARG A 115 14.85 -3.27 12.32
C ARG A 115 15.14 -2.77 10.92
N LEU A 116 14.50 -1.70 10.53
CA LEU A 116 14.66 -1.10 9.21
C LEU A 116 14.76 0.42 9.35
N ASP A 117 15.86 0.98 8.84
CA ASP A 117 16.05 2.43 8.79
C ASP A 117 15.43 2.98 7.51
N MET A 118 14.63 4.02 7.65
CA MET A 118 13.95 4.71 6.55
C MET A 118 14.02 6.21 6.73
N LYS A 119 13.69 6.95 5.68
CA LYS A 119 13.63 8.40 5.71
C LYS A 119 12.21 8.87 5.47
N ALA A 120 11.62 9.55 6.46
CA ALA A 120 10.31 10.17 6.33
C ALA A 120 10.37 11.43 5.44
N PRO A 121 9.33 11.73 4.64
CA PRO A 121 8.05 11.03 4.51
C PRO A 121 8.17 9.68 3.81
N VAL A 122 7.50 8.66 4.34
CA VAL A 122 7.61 7.28 3.85
C VAL A 122 6.29 6.52 3.98
N LEU A 123 6.08 5.54 3.12
CA LEU A 123 4.96 4.61 3.25
C LEU A 123 5.41 3.43 4.13
N LEU A 124 4.78 3.29 5.29
CA LEU A 124 5.07 2.23 6.24
C LEU A 124 4.66 0.85 5.70
N PRO A 125 5.29 -0.24 6.17
CA PRO A 125 4.74 -1.59 6.06
C PRO A 125 3.35 -1.67 6.70
N SER A 126 2.67 -2.82 6.57
CA SER A 126 1.40 -3.04 7.28
C SER A 126 1.57 -2.76 8.78
N LEU A 127 0.68 -1.94 9.34
CA LEU A 127 0.77 -1.52 10.75
C LEU A 127 0.67 -2.71 11.72
N SER A 128 0.02 -3.79 11.31
CA SER A 128 -0.06 -5.04 12.06
C SER A 128 1.29 -5.76 12.26
N LEU A 129 2.28 -5.41 11.44
CA LEU A 129 3.64 -5.98 11.50
C LEU A 129 4.61 -5.11 12.31
N LEU A 130 4.21 -3.88 12.65
CA LEU A 130 5.07 -2.94 13.36
C LEU A 130 4.81 -2.96 14.86
N SER A 131 5.86 -2.98 15.66
CA SER A 131 5.80 -2.77 17.11
C SER A 131 6.03 -1.31 17.48
N SER A 132 7.00 -0.66 16.83
CA SER A 132 7.30 0.75 17.07
C SER A 132 7.94 1.43 15.88
N VAL A 133 7.83 2.74 15.85
CA VAL A 133 8.55 3.65 14.97
C VAL A 133 9.25 4.68 15.84
N THR A 134 10.56 4.78 15.71
CA THR A 134 11.39 5.71 16.47
C THR A 134 11.97 6.77 15.56
N ILE A 135 11.88 8.04 15.94
CA ILE A 135 12.64 9.11 15.27
C ILE A 135 14.08 8.98 15.73
N ALA A 136 14.98 8.62 14.80
CA ALA A 136 16.40 8.35 15.05
C ALA A 136 17.30 9.39 14.37
N ASP A 137 16.92 10.66 14.47
CA ASP A 137 17.64 11.76 13.85
C ASP A 137 18.35 12.58 14.93
N GLN A 138 19.56 13.08 14.64
CA GLN A 138 20.33 13.94 15.56
C GLN A 138 19.78 15.37 15.63
N GLU A 139 19.05 15.79 14.60
CA GLU A 139 18.50 17.14 14.49
C GLU A 139 17.11 17.27 15.13
N HIS A 140 16.46 16.16 15.47
CA HIS A 140 15.10 16.13 15.98
C HIS A 140 15.02 15.38 17.32
N TRP A 141 14.04 15.75 18.13
CA TRP A 141 13.79 15.06 19.40
C TRP A 141 13.43 13.59 19.16
N SER A 142 14.15 12.69 19.81
CA SER A 142 13.86 11.26 19.74
C SER A 142 12.47 10.98 20.31
N THR A 143 11.60 10.48 19.49
CA THR A 143 10.22 10.14 19.86
C THR A 143 9.89 8.74 19.38
N VAL A 144 9.26 7.96 20.26
CA VAL A 144 8.88 6.57 19.98
C VAL A 144 7.36 6.46 19.89
N PHE A 145 6.87 6.08 18.73
CA PHE A 145 5.45 5.72 18.52
C PHE A 145 5.31 4.20 18.63
N ARG A 146 4.52 3.72 19.58
CA ARG A 146 4.26 2.29 19.75
C ARG A 146 2.91 1.94 19.16
N TYR A 147 2.88 0.89 18.35
CA TYR A 147 1.65 0.33 17.81
C TYR A 147 1.18 -0.79 18.74
N VAL A 148 0.05 -0.58 19.39
CA VAL A 148 -0.61 -1.64 20.15
C VAL A 148 -1.44 -2.43 19.14
N VAL A 149 -1.00 -3.65 18.83
CA VAL A 149 -1.85 -4.57 18.08
C VAL A 149 -3.08 -4.86 18.94
N PRO A 150 -4.31 -4.55 18.50
CA PRO A 150 -5.50 -4.94 19.26
C PRO A 150 -5.43 -6.45 19.46
N HIS A 151 -5.47 -6.89 20.73
CA HIS A 151 -5.53 -8.32 21.01
C HIS A 151 -6.71 -8.91 20.23
N LYS A 152 -6.41 -9.89 19.37
CA LYS A 152 -7.47 -10.70 18.78
C LYS A 152 -8.27 -11.27 19.94
N VAL A 153 -9.50 -10.80 20.10
CA VAL A 153 -10.48 -11.49 20.93
C VAL A 153 -10.72 -12.82 20.20
N SER A 154 -10.16 -13.90 20.74
CA SER A 154 -10.47 -15.25 20.30
C SER A 154 -11.93 -15.51 20.73
N PHE A 155 -12.81 -15.60 19.76
CA PHE A 155 -14.15 -16.14 19.96
C PHE A 155 -14.07 -17.65 19.96
#